data_7c2dbc1f62e876e378441c1d6358be3b
#
_entry.id   7c2dbc1f62e876e378441c1d6358be3b
#
_cell.length_a   1.000
_cell.length_b   1.000
_cell.length_c   1.000
_cell.angle_alpha   90.00
_cell.angle_beta   90.00
_cell.angle_gamma   90.00
#
_symmetry.space_group_name_H-M   'P 1'
#
loop_
_entity.id
_entity.type
_entity.pdbx_description
1 polymer ?
#
loop_
_entity_poly.entity_id
_entity_poly.type
_entity_poly.pdbx_seq_one_letter_code
_entity_poly.pdbx_strand_id
1 'polypeptide(L)'
;IKIQMELKKNILVGNSKLNFYIFIFLIYFFFIKLSFAKDNTEGSFTDLKILDKISSKNTLVKLKNGELITFKDLSIKSLKCKNSEFDDNPEITAYIQVKDLTDENNNEVFVFNGWMFSSSPSITPFDHPVYDVWLIKCY
;
A
#
# COMPACT_ATOMS: atom_id res chain seq x y z
N ILE A 1 47.82 20.82 -64.79
CA ILE A 1 46.83 21.74 -64.19
C ILE A 1 46.13 20.99 -63.06
N LYS A 2 46.54 21.25 -61.79
CA LYS A 2 45.90 20.71 -60.59
C LYS A 2 44.84 21.69 -60.15
N ILE A 3 43.59 21.30 -60.26
CA ILE A 3 42.48 22.04 -59.67
C ILE A 3 42.33 21.54 -58.20
N GLN A 4 42.73 22.38 -57.26
CA GLN A 4 42.43 22.18 -55.83
C GLN A 4 41.02 22.67 -55.60
N MET A 5 40.08 21.74 -55.32
CA MET A 5 38.77 22.06 -54.86
C MET A 5 38.81 22.18 -53.31
N GLU A 6 38.84 23.39 -52.79
CA GLU A 6 38.67 23.68 -51.37
C GLU A 6 37.21 23.51 -51.03
N LEU A 7 36.91 22.42 -50.30
CA LEU A 7 35.61 22.23 -49.63
C LEU A 7 35.58 23.13 -48.41
N LYS A 8 34.96 24.29 -48.55
CA LYS A 8 34.64 25.16 -47.41
C LYS A 8 33.56 24.52 -46.57
N LYS A 9 33.95 23.85 -45.52
CA LYS A 9 33.04 23.24 -44.52
C LYS A 9 32.47 24.38 -43.69
N ASN A 10 31.26 24.84 -43.99
CA ASN A 10 30.51 25.77 -43.15
C ASN A 10 30.06 25.05 -41.88
N ILE A 11 30.90 25.07 -40.84
CA ILE A 11 30.51 24.66 -39.51
C ILE A 11 29.71 25.82 -38.91
N LEU A 12 28.40 25.68 -38.87
CA LEU A 12 27.57 26.54 -38.07
C LEU A 12 27.96 26.35 -36.60
N VAL A 13 28.66 27.32 -36.05
CA VAL A 13 28.94 27.39 -34.62
C VAL A 13 27.62 27.63 -33.93
N GLY A 14 27.01 26.53 -33.51
CA GLY A 14 25.79 26.58 -32.68
C GLY A 14 26.09 27.35 -31.40
N ASN A 15 25.22 28.28 -31.06
CA ASN A 15 25.34 29.13 -29.87
C ASN A 15 25.31 28.23 -28.62
N SER A 16 26.47 27.81 -28.11
CA SER A 16 26.59 26.82 -27.01
C SER A 16 25.84 27.25 -25.74
N LYS A 17 25.69 28.57 -25.53
CA LYS A 17 24.93 29.12 -24.41
C LYS A 17 23.45 28.86 -24.56
N LEU A 18 22.87 28.95 -25.75
CA LEU A 18 21.44 28.66 -26.00
C LEU A 18 21.15 27.18 -25.75
N ASN A 19 22.03 26.29 -26.23
CA ASN A 19 21.87 24.85 -25.99
C ASN A 19 21.99 24.49 -24.51
N PHE A 20 22.82 25.18 -23.75
CA PHE A 20 22.95 25.00 -22.32
C PHE A 20 21.69 25.42 -21.57
N TYR A 21 21.05 26.54 -21.90
CA TYR A 21 19.79 26.98 -21.33
C TYR A 21 18.62 26.05 -21.69
N ILE A 22 18.59 25.53 -22.91
CA ILE A 22 17.58 24.54 -23.33
C ILE A 22 17.77 23.25 -22.54
N PHE A 23 18.97 22.80 -22.29
CA PHE A 23 19.26 21.60 -21.51
C PHE A 23 18.84 21.75 -20.05
N ILE A 24 19.12 22.90 -19.42
CA ILE A 24 18.65 23.21 -18.05
C ILE A 24 17.11 23.26 -18.00
N PHE A 25 16.47 23.87 -18.99
CA PHE A 25 15.00 23.93 -19.08
C PHE A 25 14.37 22.55 -19.21
N LEU A 26 14.96 21.66 -20.02
CA LEU A 26 14.49 20.27 -20.15
C LEU A 26 14.67 19.48 -18.86
N ILE A 27 15.80 19.64 -18.15
CA ILE A 27 16.00 19.02 -16.83
C ILE A 27 14.96 19.51 -15.83
N TYR A 28 14.73 20.83 -15.75
CA TYR A 28 13.71 21.41 -14.87
C TYR A 28 12.32 20.86 -15.18
N PHE A 29 11.97 20.72 -16.47
CA PHE A 29 10.67 20.16 -16.89
C PHE A 29 10.53 18.67 -16.56
N PHE A 30 11.65 17.93 -16.56
CA PHE A 30 11.68 16.51 -16.19
C PHE A 30 11.42 16.32 -14.71
N PHE A 31 11.96 17.20 -13.86
CA PHE A 31 11.76 17.13 -12.39
C PHE A 31 10.37 17.54 -11.92
N ILE A 32 9.64 18.37 -12.65
CA ILE A 32 8.27 18.78 -12.30
C ILE A 32 7.26 17.62 -12.40
N LYS A 33 7.56 16.57 -13.15
CA LYS A 33 6.67 15.42 -13.38
C LYS A 33 6.66 14.37 -12.25
N LEU A 34 7.44 14.54 -11.18
CA LEU A 34 7.40 13.69 -9.99
C LEU A 34 6.24 14.11 -9.05
N SER A 35 5.04 14.25 -9.59
CA SER A 35 3.84 14.30 -8.77
C SER A 35 3.56 12.89 -8.25
N PHE A 36 3.87 12.64 -6.99
CA PHE A 36 3.36 11.46 -6.31
C PHE A 36 1.84 11.58 -6.25
N ALA A 37 1.14 10.81 -7.06
CA ALA A 37 -0.30 10.64 -6.91
C ALA A 37 -0.51 9.97 -5.54
N LYS A 38 -1.07 10.71 -4.58
CA LYS A 38 -1.53 10.15 -3.32
C LYS A 38 -2.71 9.26 -3.66
N ASP A 39 -2.56 7.95 -3.46
CA ASP A 39 -3.65 6.99 -3.60
C ASP A 39 -4.67 7.27 -2.48
N ASN A 40 -5.76 7.97 -2.82
CA ASN A 40 -6.82 8.36 -1.89
C ASN A 40 -7.66 7.16 -1.41
N THR A 41 -7.33 5.94 -1.84
CA THR A 41 -8.00 4.69 -1.45
C THR A 41 -7.49 4.11 -0.14
N GLU A 42 -6.33 4.60 0.38
CA GLU A 42 -5.81 4.15 1.67
C GLU A 42 -6.53 4.82 2.84
N GLY A 43 -7.10 3.97 3.72
CA GLY A 43 -7.74 4.43 4.95
C GLY A 43 -6.77 4.53 6.12
N SER A 44 -7.17 5.31 7.13
CA SER A 44 -6.44 5.45 8.39
C SER A 44 -6.94 4.49 9.48
N PHE A 45 -8.14 3.96 9.31
CA PHE A 45 -8.81 3.07 10.26
C PHE A 45 -9.36 1.83 9.57
N THR A 46 -9.30 0.72 10.29
CA THR A 46 -9.83 -0.59 9.89
C THR A 46 -10.83 -1.08 10.94
N ASP A 47 -12.03 -1.41 10.51
CA ASP A 47 -13.03 -2.06 11.38
C ASP A 47 -13.02 -3.56 11.12
N LEU A 48 -12.83 -4.32 12.20
CA LEU A 48 -12.91 -5.78 12.21
C LEU A 48 -14.11 -6.24 13.04
N LYS A 49 -14.77 -7.29 12.59
CA LYS A 49 -15.77 -8.03 13.37
C LYS A 49 -15.12 -9.29 13.89
N ILE A 50 -15.17 -9.48 15.19
CA ILE A 50 -14.63 -10.65 15.87
C ILE A 50 -15.77 -11.44 16.49
N LEU A 51 -15.89 -12.71 16.11
CA LEU A 51 -16.80 -13.68 16.73
C LEU A 51 -16.01 -14.51 17.74
N ASP A 52 -16.45 -14.50 18.96
CA ASP A 52 -16.07 -15.48 19.98
C ASP A 52 -16.95 -16.72 19.81
N LYS A 53 -16.35 -17.83 19.34
CA LYS A 53 -17.07 -19.08 19.03
C LYS A 53 -17.64 -19.75 20.30
N ILE A 54 -17.00 -19.53 21.46
CA ILE A 54 -17.42 -20.13 22.72
C ILE A 54 -18.69 -19.47 23.23
N SER A 55 -18.70 -18.12 23.25
CA SER A 55 -19.85 -17.35 23.76
C SER A 55 -20.83 -16.95 22.66
N SER A 56 -20.54 -17.23 21.38
CA SER A 56 -21.30 -16.80 20.20
C SER A 56 -21.48 -15.28 20.13
N LYS A 57 -20.61 -14.51 20.77
CA LYS A 57 -20.68 -13.06 20.84
C LYS A 57 -19.89 -12.41 19.72
N ASN A 58 -20.54 -11.53 18.96
CA ASN A 58 -19.89 -10.68 17.98
C ASN A 58 -19.48 -9.34 18.60
N THR A 59 -18.28 -8.89 18.30
CA THR A 59 -17.75 -7.58 18.72
C THR A 59 -17.16 -6.87 17.53
N LEU A 60 -17.53 -5.60 17.36
CA LEU A 60 -16.89 -4.72 16.37
C LEU A 60 -15.70 -4.02 17.02
N VAL A 61 -14.55 -4.12 16.40
CA VAL A 61 -13.29 -3.56 16.89
C VAL A 61 -12.74 -2.59 15.84
N LYS A 62 -12.48 -1.37 16.26
CA LYS A 62 -11.89 -0.32 15.44
C LYS A 62 -10.39 -0.25 15.71
N LEU A 63 -9.58 -0.36 14.65
CA LEU A 63 -8.12 -0.23 14.72
C LEU A 63 -7.68 1.02 13.96
N LYS A 64 -6.75 1.75 14.54
CA LYS A 64 -5.98 2.72 13.77
C LYS A 64 -4.82 1.98 13.10
N ASN A 65 -4.64 2.18 11.80
CA ASN A 65 -3.62 1.48 11.04
C ASN A 65 -2.22 1.81 11.58
N GLY A 66 -1.40 0.77 11.74
CA GLY A 66 -0.09 0.85 12.36
C GLY A 66 -0.07 0.68 13.88
N GLU A 67 -1.19 0.83 14.57
CA GLU A 67 -1.29 0.61 16.03
C GLU A 67 -1.64 -0.85 16.35
N LEU A 68 -1.10 -1.34 17.46
CA LEU A 68 -1.38 -2.67 17.99
C LEU A 68 -2.45 -2.54 19.08
N ILE A 69 -3.46 -3.40 19.03
CA ILE A 69 -4.46 -3.51 20.09
C ILE A 69 -4.49 -4.92 20.63
N THR A 70 -4.95 -5.06 21.87
CA THR A 70 -5.23 -6.36 22.49
C THR A 70 -6.74 -6.54 22.62
N PHE A 71 -7.25 -7.64 22.10
CA PHE A 71 -8.62 -8.08 22.24
C PHE A 71 -8.63 -9.45 22.89
N LYS A 72 -8.97 -9.51 24.18
CA LYS A 72 -8.86 -10.74 25.00
C LYS A 72 -7.45 -11.36 24.85
N ASP A 73 -7.39 -12.58 24.30
CA ASP A 73 -6.17 -13.34 24.11
C ASP A 73 -5.49 -13.09 22.73
N LEU A 74 -6.02 -12.15 21.96
CA LEU A 74 -5.46 -11.81 20.65
C LEU A 74 -4.76 -10.45 20.67
N SER A 75 -3.56 -10.40 20.09
CA SER A 75 -2.89 -9.16 19.74
C SER A 75 -3.08 -8.91 18.25
N ILE A 76 -3.72 -7.80 17.91
CA ILE A 76 -4.17 -7.51 16.54
C ILE A 76 -3.56 -6.19 16.07
N LYS A 77 -3.03 -6.18 14.85
CA LYS A 77 -2.51 -4.99 14.19
C LYS A 77 -2.98 -4.95 12.74
N SER A 78 -3.59 -3.85 12.33
CA SER A 78 -3.78 -3.52 10.91
C SER A 78 -2.60 -2.69 10.44
N LEU A 79 -1.85 -3.15 9.46
CA LEU A 79 -0.73 -2.38 8.90
C LEU A 79 -1.22 -1.32 7.95
N LYS A 80 -2.16 -1.66 7.08
CA LYS A 80 -2.79 -0.76 6.12
C LYS A 80 -4.11 -1.35 5.64
N CYS A 81 -4.99 -0.48 5.20
CA CYS A 81 -6.19 -0.89 4.50
C CYS A 81 -6.46 -0.02 3.28
N LYS A 82 -7.18 -0.58 2.33
CA LYS A 82 -7.64 0.10 1.12
C LYS A 82 -9.14 -0.11 0.95
N ASN A 83 -9.79 0.93 0.44
CA ASN A 83 -11.17 0.88 0.02
C ASN A 83 -11.25 1.29 -1.46
N SER A 84 -11.55 0.34 -2.33
CA SER A 84 -11.69 0.55 -3.77
C SER A 84 -13.15 0.72 -4.19
N GLU A 85 -13.97 1.36 -3.36
CA GLU A 85 -15.43 1.51 -3.56
C GLU A 85 -15.80 2.17 -4.91
N PHE A 86 -14.87 2.93 -5.49
CA PHE A 86 -15.08 3.62 -6.77
C PHE A 86 -14.55 2.85 -7.99
N ASP A 87 -13.97 1.67 -7.80
CA ASP A 87 -13.51 0.81 -8.88
C ASP A 87 -14.67 0.00 -9.49
N ASP A 88 -14.46 -0.54 -10.69
CA ASP A 88 -15.44 -1.40 -11.38
C ASP A 88 -15.73 -2.70 -10.59
N ASN A 89 -14.82 -3.09 -9.69
CA ASN A 89 -14.96 -4.22 -8.77
C ASN A 89 -14.65 -3.77 -7.34
N PRO A 90 -15.61 -3.17 -6.64
CA PRO A 90 -15.40 -2.62 -5.30
C PRO A 90 -14.95 -3.68 -4.29
N GLU A 91 -13.85 -3.44 -3.64
CA GLU A 91 -13.32 -4.35 -2.60
C GLU A 91 -12.70 -3.53 -1.46
N ILE A 92 -12.91 -3.99 -0.25
CA ILE A 92 -12.17 -3.50 0.92
C ILE A 92 -11.13 -4.56 1.28
N THR A 93 -9.88 -4.13 1.34
CA THR A 93 -8.75 -4.99 1.69
C THR A 93 -7.99 -4.42 2.87
N ALA A 94 -7.46 -5.28 3.74
CA ALA A 94 -6.56 -4.86 4.82
C ALA A 94 -5.47 -5.91 5.05
N TYR A 95 -4.27 -5.44 5.37
CA TYR A 95 -3.18 -6.32 5.80
C TYR A 95 -3.20 -6.42 7.32
N ILE A 96 -3.59 -7.57 7.83
CA ILE A 96 -3.81 -7.83 9.25
C ILE A 96 -2.77 -8.80 9.78
N GLN A 97 -2.29 -8.51 10.97
CA GLN A 97 -1.44 -9.39 11.76
C GLN A 97 -2.14 -9.72 13.06
N VAL A 98 -2.24 -10.99 13.39
CA VAL A 98 -2.81 -11.47 14.65
C VAL A 98 -1.87 -12.46 15.29
N LYS A 99 -1.61 -12.26 16.58
CA LYS A 99 -0.88 -13.21 17.43
C LYS A 99 -1.81 -13.71 18.52
N ASP A 100 -1.70 -14.99 18.90
CA ASP A 100 -2.33 -15.56 20.07
C ASP A 100 -1.42 -15.31 21.28
N LEU A 101 -1.99 -14.76 22.35
CA LEU A 101 -1.29 -14.45 23.60
C LEU A 101 -1.37 -15.59 24.63
N THR A 102 -2.10 -16.68 24.33
CA THR A 102 -2.22 -17.84 25.22
C THR A 102 -1.03 -18.79 25.16
N ASP A 103 -0.15 -18.65 24.15
CA ASP A 103 1.04 -19.48 24.03
C ASP A 103 2.09 -19.11 25.10
N GLU A 104 2.24 -19.98 26.10
CA GLU A 104 3.18 -19.81 27.22
C GLU A 104 4.65 -19.80 26.79
N ASN A 105 4.96 -20.25 25.57
CA ASN A 105 6.34 -20.38 25.10
C ASN A 105 6.95 -19.06 24.60
N ASN A 106 6.24 -17.93 24.71
CA ASN A 106 6.68 -16.62 24.22
C ASN A 106 7.16 -16.63 22.74
N ASN A 107 6.80 -17.66 21.98
CA ASN A 107 7.03 -17.69 20.55
C ASN A 107 6.07 -16.68 19.91
N GLU A 108 6.61 -15.58 19.43
CA GLU A 108 5.85 -14.55 18.71
C GLU A 108 5.35 -15.07 17.34
N VAL A 109 4.60 -16.16 17.34
CA VAL A 109 4.06 -16.76 16.14
C VAL A 109 2.75 -16.07 15.78
N PHE A 110 2.66 -15.62 14.55
CA PHE A 110 1.41 -15.11 14.01
C PHE A 110 0.45 -16.27 13.74
N VAL A 111 -0.74 -16.22 14.30
CA VAL A 111 -1.85 -17.11 13.91
C VAL A 111 -2.49 -16.66 12.61
N PHE A 112 -2.29 -15.38 12.28
CA PHE A 112 -2.64 -14.82 10.97
C PHE A 112 -1.68 -13.68 10.60
N ASN A 113 -1.20 -13.68 9.36
CA ASN A 113 -0.37 -12.61 8.83
C ASN A 113 -0.58 -12.50 7.31
N GLY A 114 -1.50 -11.65 6.89
CA GLY A 114 -1.86 -11.58 5.47
C GLY A 114 -2.95 -10.57 5.15
N TRP A 115 -3.37 -10.59 3.89
CA TRP A 115 -4.46 -9.78 3.40
C TRP A 115 -5.81 -10.39 3.73
N MET A 116 -6.72 -9.59 4.26
CA MET A 116 -8.14 -9.90 4.38
C MET A 116 -8.93 -9.14 3.32
N PHE A 117 -10.02 -9.77 2.86
CA PHE A 117 -10.94 -9.25 1.86
C PHE A 117 -12.35 -9.23 2.44
N SER A 118 -13.05 -8.09 2.34
CA SER A 118 -14.37 -7.96 2.95
C SER A 118 -15.45 -8.75 2.19
N SER A 119 -15.39 -8.75 0.85
CA SER A 119 -16.35 -9.45 0.00
C SER A 119 -16.10 -10.97 -0.07
N SER A 120 -14.87 -11.40 0.16
CA SER A 120 -14.43 -12.78 -0.03
C SER A 120 -13.53 -13.27 1.09
N PRO A 121 -14.03 -13.37 2.32
CA PRO A 121 -13.22 -13.75 3.49
C PRO A 121 -12.65 -15.17 3.40
N SER A 122 -13.20 -16.02 2.55
CA SER A 122 -12.72 -17.39 2.34
C SER A 122 -11.43 -17.50 1.51
N ILE A 123 -10.98 -16.42 0.85
CA ILE A 123 -9.71 -16.43 0.08
C ILE A 123 -8.52 -16.61 1.03
N THR A 124 -8.55 -15.93 2.16
CA THR A 124 -7.54 -16.02 3.23
C THR A 124 -8.27 -16.16 4.57
N PRO A 125 -8.76 -17.35 4.89
CA PRO A 125 -9.54 -17.56 6.09
C PRO A 125 -8.69 -17.34 7.35
N PHE A 126 -9.27 -16.72 8.36
CA PHE A 126 -8.68 -16.69 9.69
C PHE A 126 -9.04 -18.02 10.39
N ASP A 127 -8.04 -18.85 10.64
CA ASP A 127 -8.21 -20.14 11.29
C ASP A 127 -7.71 -20.08 12.74
N HIS A 128 -8.64 -20.00 13.70
CA HIS A 128 -8.35 -20.01 15.12
C HIS A 128 -9.43 -20.81 15.88
N PRO A 129 -9.08 -21.62 16.86
CA PRO A 129 -10.06 -22.50 17.52
C PRO A 129 -11.18 -21.73 18.25
N VAL A 130 -10.91 -20.55 18.76
CA VAL A 130 -11.83 -19.77 19.62
C VAL A 130 -12.44 -18.57 18.89
N TYR A 131 -11.74 -17.98 17.94
CA TYR A 131 -12.17 -16.73 17.31
C TYR A 131 -12.28 -16.86 15.80
N ASP A 132 -13.23 -16.12 15.21
CA ASP A 132 -13.24 -15.78 13.79
C ASP A 132 -13.12 -14.26 13.64
N VAL A 133 -12.38 -13.81 12.61
CA VAL A 133 -12.14 -12.38 12.35
C VAL A 133 -12.49 -12.08 10.91
N TRP A 134 -13.28 -11.03 10.69
CA TRP A 134 -13.66 -10.54 9.37
C TRP A 134 -13.38 -9.06 9.23
N LEU A 135 -12.88 -8.68 8.06
CA LEU A 135 -12.76 -7.29 7.66
C LEU A 135 -14.13 -6.72 7.28
N ILE A 136 -14.49 -5.58 7.85
CA ILE A 136 -15.79 -4.94 7.62
C ILE A 136 -15.63 -3.62 6.86
N LYS A 137 -14.69 -2.75 7.29
CA LYS A 137 -14.59 -1.40 6.74
C LYS A 137 -13.16 -0.87 6.79
N CYS A 138 -12.85 0.01 5.83
CA CYS A 138 -11.62 0.82 5.76
C CYS A 138 -11.99 2.27 5.48
N TYR A 139 -11.47 3.25 6.27
CA TYR A 139 -11.75 4.69 6.08
C TYR A 139 -10.69 5.59 6.72
#